data_92c7cf55a1d664764a11602b671af617
#
_entry.id   92c7cf55a1d664764a11602b671af617
#
_cell.length_a   1.000
_cell.length_b   1.000
_cell.length_c   1.000
_cell.angle_alpha   90.00
_cell.angle_beta   90.00
_cell.angle_gamma   90.00
#
_symmetry.space_group_name_H-M   'P 1'
#
loop_
_entity.id
_entity.type
_entity.pdbx_description
1 polymer ?
#
loop_
_entity_poly.entity_id
_entity_poly.type
_entity_poly.pdbx_seq_one_letter_code
_entity_poly.pdbx_strand_id
1 'polypeptide(L)'
;MVLVLPVYEEEKTGIYYNTAAVVDSDGSYLGKYRKHHIPHCAPGFWEKFFFKPGNLGYPVFETAAGRIGVYICYDRHFPEGARILGLNGAEIVFNPSATVAGLSEYLWKLEQPAHAVANGYFVGAINRVGHERPWDIGEFYGTSYFCDPRGQIVAEAPRDRDAVVVADLDLDEIEKVRQTWQFYRDRRPETYDELVEL
;
A
#
# COMPACT_ATOMS: atom_id res chain seq x y z
N MET A 1 -2.57 3.18 -20.03
CA MET A 1 -2.44 2.35 -18.80
C MET A 1 -1.91 3.21 -17.69
N VAL A 2 -2.57 3.23 -16.53
CA VAL A 2 -2.04 3.91 -15.34
C VAL A 2 -0.91 3.09 -14.73
N LEU A 3 0.16 3.72 -14.27
CA LEU A 3 1.33 3.05 -13.68
C LEU A 3 1.59 3.57 -12.27
N VAL A 4 1.86 2.65 -11.34
CA VAL A 4 2.41 2.94 -10.01
C VAL A 4 3.81 2.35 -9.97
N LEU A 5 4.83 3.20 -9.94
CA LEU A 5 6.24 2.83 -10.14
C LEU A 5 7.06 3.05 -8.87
N PRO A 6 7.38 2.00 -8.10
CA PRO A 6 8.32 2.11 -6.99
C PRO A 6 9.72 2.49 -7.49
N VAL A 7 10.32 3.49 -6.86
CA VAL A 7 11.64 4.01 -7.24
C VAL A 7 12.47 4.38 -6.01
N TYR A 8 13.79 4.27 -6.14
CA TYR A 8 14.75 4.86 -5.21
C TYR A 8 14.94 6.32 -5.63
N GLU A 9 14.37 7.24 -4.87
CA GLU A 9 14.39 8.67 -5.19
C GLU A 9 15.58 9.36 -4.55
N GLU A 10 16.34 10.10 -5.33
CA GLU A 10 17.27 11.11 -4.83
C GLU A 10 16.65 12.51 -5.02
N GLU A 11 16.29 13.18 -3.92
CA GLU A 11 15.78 14.55 -3.96
C GLU A 11 16.93 15.55 -4.14
N LYS A 12 18.00 15.33 -3.44
CA LYS A 12 19.28 16.03 -3.50
C LYS A 12 20.36 15.04 -3.13
N THR A 13 21.60 15.30 -3.52
CA THR A 13 22.74 14.45 -3.17
C THR A 13 22.77 14.13 -1.68
N GLY A 14 22.66 12.85 -1.33
CA GLY A 14 22.63 12.34 0.03
C GLY A 14 21.26 12.40 0.73
N ILE A 15 20.19 12.79 0.05
CA ILE A 15 18.81 12.78 0.57
C ILE A 15 17.95 11.86 -0.28
N TYR A 16 17.60 10.73 0.29
CA TYR A 16 16.91 9.65 -0.43
C TYR A 16 15.56 9.31 0.20
N TYR A 17 14.62 8.87 -0.64
CA TYR A 17 13.30 8.40 -0.24
C TYR A 17 12.94 7.09 -0.96
N ASN A 18 12.21 6.24 -0.26
CA ASN A 18 11.50 5.12 -0.85
C ASN A 18 10.16 5.68 -1.40
N THR A 19 10.03 5.69 -2.70
CA THR A 19 8.99 6.48 -3.39
C THR A 19 8.24 5.62 -4.40
N ALA A 20 6.98 5.95 -4.63
CA ALA A 20 6.21 5.46 -5.77
C ALA A 20 5.71 6.63 -6.60
N ALA A 21 6.10 6.68 -7.87
CA ALA A 21 5.62 7.64 -8.85
C ALA A 21 4.31 7.14 -9.48
N VAL A 22 3.38 8.04 -9.78
CA VAL A 22 2.13 7.71 -10.46
C VAL A 22 2.08 8.41 -11.80
N VAL A 23 1.84 7.63 -12.86
CA VAL A 23 1.75 8.10 -14.25
C VAL A 23 0.40 7.68 -14.82
N ASP A 24 -0.34 8.62 -15.42
CA ASP A 24 -1.64 8.32 -15.99
C ASP A 24 -1.54 7.63 -17.37
N SER A 25 -2.69 7.23 -17.89
CA SER A 25 -2.82 6.44 -19.12
C SER A 25 -2.31 7.15 -20.37
N ASP A 26 -2.29 8.48 -20.36
CA ASP A 26 -1.75 9.34 -21.41
C ASP A 26 -0.24 9.61 -21.28
N GLY A 27 0.41 9.09 -20.22
CA GLY A 27 1.81 9.30 -19.90
C GLY A 27 2.11 10.53 -19.04
N SER A 28 1.08 11.29 -18.60
CA SER A 28 1.28 12.43 -17.71
C SER A 28 1.71 11.96 -16.31
N TYR A 29 2.70 12.65 -15.76
CA TYR A 29 3.15 12.44 -14.38
C TYR A 29 2.19 13.14 -13.40
N LEU A 30 1.47 12.39 -12.58
CA LEU A 30 0.49 12.91 -11.62
C LEU A 30 1.11 13.29 -10.28
N GLY A 31 2.27 12.75 -9.95
CA GLY A 31 2.93 12.98 -8.67
C GLY A 31 3.49 11.70 -8.06
N LYS A 32 3.81 11.76 -6.77
CA LYS A 32 4.44 10.66 -6.07
C LYS A 32 4.01 10.57 -4.61
N TYR A 33 4.09 9.36 -4.07
CA TYR A 33 4.02 9.08 -2.64
C TYR A 33 5.41 8.71 -2.12
N ARG A 34 5.81 9.26 -0.98
CA ARG A 34 7.03 8.90 -0.25
C ARG A 34 6.66 8.09 0.98
N LYS A 35 7.24 6.90 1.13
CA LYS A 35 7.00 6.00 2.27
C LYS A 35 7.20 6.71 3.59
N HIS A 36 6.18 6.71 4.45
CA HIS A 36 6.21 7.41 5.74
C HIS A 36 6.92 6.60 6.81
N HIS A 37 6.61 5.31 6.92
CA HIS A 37 7.12 4.45 7.97
C HIS A 37 8.30 3.64 7.44
N ILE A 38 9.51 4.02 7.88
CA ILE A 38 10.75 3.41 7.42
C ILE A 38 11.18 2.34 8.41
N PRO A 39 11.22 1.04 8.02
CA PRO A 39 11.60 -0.04 8.91
C PRO A 39 13.08 -0.02 9.28
N HIS A 40 13.40 -0.57 10.45
CA HIS A 40 14.74 -0.92 10.88
C HIS A 40 14.66 -2.19 11.71
N CYS A 41 14.58 -3.33 11.05
CA CYS A 41 14.38 -4.62 11.71
C CYS A 41 15.11 -5.77 11.02
N ALA A 42 15.47 -6.78 11.83
CA ALA A 42 16.03 -8.03 11.33
C ALA A 42 15.02 -8.73 10.39
N PRO A 43 15.51 -9.55 9.45
CA PRO A 43 16.89 -9.96 9.28
C PRO A 43 17.75 -9.01 8.42
N GLY A 44 17.17 -8.02 7.73
CA GLY A 44 17.95 -7.18 6.82
C GLY A 44 17.21 -5.92 6.35
N PHE A 45 16.10 -5.55 6.98
CA PHE A 45 15.32 -4.36 6.62
C PHE A 45 15.87 -3.10 7.29
N TRP A 46 17.09 -2.70 6.89
CA TRP A 46 17.82 -1.58 7.46
C TRP A 46 17.57 -0.26 6.71
N GLU A 47 16.32 -0.04 6.27
CA GLU A 47 15.95 1.08 5.41
C GLU A 47 16.25 2.47 6.03
N LYS A 48 16.26 2.59 7.36
CA LYS A 48 16.62 3.85 8.05
C LYS A 48 18.03 4.35 7.79
N PHE A 49 18.94 3.50 7.32
CA PHE A 49 20.26 3.93 6.90
C PHE A 49 20.25 4.68 5.56
N PHE A 50 19.24 4.47 4.75
CA PHE A 50 19.18 4.96 3.38
C PHE A 50 18.14 6.05 3.19
N PHE A 51 16.94 5.89 3.79
CA PHE A 51 15.79 6.71 3.49
C PHE A 51 15.37 7.61 4.65
N LYS A 52 15.00 8.82 4.30
CA LYS A 52 14.22 9.69 5.18
C LYS A 52 12.75 9.28 5.18
N PRO A 53 12.01 9.48 6.28
CA PRO A 53 10.56 9.39 6.29
C PRO A 53 9.92 10.31 5.26
N GLY A 54 8.84 9.86 4.62
CA GLY A 54 8.08 10.63 3.66
C GLY A 54 7.51 11.92 4.26
N ASN A 55 7.36 12.94 3.44
CA ASN A 55 6.96 14.29 3.83
C ASN A 55 5.92 14.93 2.89
N LEU A 56 5.24 14.10 2.07
CA LEU A 56 4.25 14.55 1.10
C LEU A 56 2.81 14.24 1.54
N GLY A 57 2.61 13.77 2.78
CA GLY A 57 1.32 13.31 3.24
C GLY A 57 0.86 12.04 2.51
N TYR A 58 -0.44 11.86 2.41
CA TYR A 58 -1.08 10.68 1.82
C TYR A 58 -1.90 11.10 0.59
N PRO A 59 -1.24 11.43 -0.53
CA PRO A 59 -1.94 11.88 -1.73
C PRO A 59 -2.77 10.75 -2.34
N VAL A 60 -3.90 11.13 -2.91
CA VAL A 60 -4.72 10.29 -3.78
C VAL A 60 -4.70 10.91 -5.16
N PHE A 61 -4.42 10.11 -6.17
CA PHE A 61 -4.23 10.55 -7.55
C PHE A 61 -5.48 10.26 -8.36
N GLU A 62 -6.07 11.32 -8.94
CA GLU A 62 -7.14 11.19 -9.93
C GLU A 62 -6.55 10.64 -11.22
N THR A 63 -6.98 9.47 -11.65
CA THR A 63 -6.48 8.79 -12.85
C THR A 63 -7.61 8.37 -13.78
N ALA A 64 -7.27 8.02 -15.02
CA ALA A 64 -8.25 7.46 -15.96
C ALA A 64 -8.87 6.12 -15.50
N ALA A 65 -8.29 5.45 -14.50
CA ALA A 65 -8.77 4.16 -13.98
C ALA A 65 -9.41 4.28 -12.57
N GLY A 66 -9.64 5.49 -12.07
CA GLY A 66 -10.16 5.75 -10.73
C GLY A 66 -9.15 6.44 -9.83
N ARG A 67 -9.51 6.64 -8.57
CA ARG A 67 -8.71 7.35 -7.57
C ARG A 67 -7.78 6.39 -6.85
N ILE A 68 -6.47 6.59 -7.07
CA ILE A 68 -5.43 5.66 -6.60
C ILE A 68 -4.67 6.25 -5.43
N GLY A 69 -4.60 5.49 -4.34
CA GLY A 69 -3.68 5.70 -3.23
C GLY A 69 -2.48 4.75 -3.30
N VAL A 70 -1.37 5.15 -2.67
CA VAL A 70 -0.20 4.27 -2.53
C VAL A 70 0.21 4.22 -1.06
N TYR A 71 0.54 3.00 -0.58
CA TYR A 71 0.93 2.76 0.80
C TYR A 71 2.02 1.68 0.81
N ILE A 72 3.30 2.07 0.97
CA ILE A 72 4.45 1.22 0.63
C ILE A 72 4.82 0.27 1.76
N CYS A 73 4.73 -1.03 1.51
CA CYS A 73 5.32 -2.13 2.30
C CYS A 73 5.01 -2.01 3.81
N TYR A 74 5.98 -1.59 4.62
CA TYR A 74 5.89 -1.45 6.08
C TYR A 74 4.78 -0.49 6.53
N ASP A 75 4.38 0.46 5.69
CA ASP A 75 3.26 1.35 5.98
C ASP A 75 1.97 0.59 6.33
N ARG A 76 1.77 -0.62 5.77
CA ARG A 76 0.56 -1.44 6.02
C ARG A 76 0.31 -1.76 7.49
N HIS A 77 1.35 -1.73 8.34
CA HIS A 77 1.21 -1.98 9.77
C HIS A 77 0.55 -0.81 10.53
N PHE A 78 0.35 0.33 9.88
CA PHE A 78 -0.16 1.56 10.49
C PHE A 78 -1.54 1.90 9.91
N PRO A 79 -2.63 1.63 10.65
CA PRO A 79 -4.00 1.86 10.17
C PRO A 79 -4.32 3.34 9.94
N GLU A 80 -3.58 4.26 10.55
CA GLU A 80 -3.78 5.69 10.45
C GLU A 80 -3.63 6.19 9.00
N GLY A 81 -2.54 5.82 8.33
CA GLY A 81 -2.31 6.22 6.94
C GLY A 81 -3.30 5.57 5.98
N ALA A 82 -3.66 4.29 6.21
CA ALA A 82 -4.70 3.61 5.46
C ALA A 82 -6.05 4.34 5.56
N ARG A 83 -6.39 4.84 6.77
CA ARG A 83 -7.59 5.65 7.02
C ARG A 83 -7.52 7.01 6.30
N ILE A 84 -6.37 7.67 6.33
CA ILE A 84 -6.18 8.96 5.66
C ILE A 84 -6.36 8.82 4.15
N LEU A 85 -5.80 7.78 3.53
CA LEU A 85 -6.02 7.50 2.11
C LEU A 85 -7.50 7.32 1.78
N GLY A 86 -8.23 6.58 2.62
CA GLY A 86 -9.68 6.43 2.46
C GLY A 86 -10.45 7.73 2.61
N LEU A 87 -10.09 8.59 3.57
CA LEU A 87 -10.70 9.92 3.77
C LEU A 87 -10.38 10.85 2.61
N ASN A 88 -9.20 10.72 2.00
CA ASN A 88 -8.82 11.48 0.80
C ASN A 88 -9.47 10.93 -0.47
N GLY A 89 -10.31 9.89 -0.35
CA GLY A 89 -11.15 9.39 -1.42
C GLY A 89 -10.54 8.27 -2.26
N ALA A 90 -9.51 7.57 -1.79
CA ALA A 90 -8.97 6.42 -2.51
C ALA A 90 -10.05 5.37 -2.79
N GLU A 91 -10.05 4.87 -4.01
CA GLU A 91 -10.87 3.75 -4.48
C GLU A 91 -10.07 2.47 -4.56
N ILE A 92 -8.79 2.60 -4.93
CA ILE A 92 -7.83 1.50 -4.98
C ILE A 92 -6.56 1.96 -4.26
N VAL A 93 -6.07 1.17 -3.31
CA VAL A 93 -4.79 1.41 -2.64
C VAL A 93 -3.80 0.33 -3.04
N PHE A 94 -2.66 0.72 -3.63
CA PHE A 94 -1.58 -0.20 -3.97
C PHE A 94 -0.52 -0.22 -2.87
N ASN A 95 -0.14 -1.45 -2.47
CA ASN A 95 0.94 -1.69 -1.50
C ASN A 95 2.10 -2.46 -2.15
N PRO A 96 3.01 -1.78 -2.86
CA PRO A 96 4.24 -2.41 -3.33
C PRO A 96 5.16 -2.74 -2.16
N SER A 97 5.65 -3.98 -2.13
CA SER A 97 6.36 -4.55 -1.00
C SER A 97 7.52 -5.45 -1.39
N ALA A 98 8.47 -5.57 -0.47
CA ALA A 98 9.51 -6.59 -0.46
C ALA A 98 9.55 -7.16 0.96
N THR A 99 8.74 -8.18 1.24
CA THR A 99 8.62 -8.78 2.57
C THR A 99 8.87 -10.30 2.51
N VAL A 100 9.62 -10.80 3.53
CA VAL A 100 10.08 -12.19 3.58
C VAL A 100 9.21 -13.04 4.49
N ALA A 101 9.25 -14.35 4.28
CA ALA A 101 8.60 -15.35 5.09
C ALA A 101 9.06 -15.30 6.56
N GLY A 102 8.23 -15.73 7.47
CA GLY A 102 8.49 -15.78 8.90
C GLY A 102 7.45 -15.03 9.72
N LEU A 103 7.90 -14.27 10.73
CA LEU A 103 7.05 -13.69 11.76
C LEU A 103 5.91 -12.81 11.23
N SER A 104 6.10 -12.10 10.12
CA SER A 104 5.09 -11.17 9.58
C SER A 104 4.31 -11.71 8.38
N GLU A 105 4.54 -12.93 7.94
CA GLU A 105 3.88 -13.46 6.74
C GLU A 105 2.36 -13.53 6.88
N TYR A 106 1.87 -13.96 8.06
CA TYR A 106 0.42 -14.02 8.30
C TYR A 106 -0.26 -12.63 8.26
N LEU A 107 0.49 -11.55 8.58
CA LEU A 107 -0.01 -10.18 8.55
C LEU A 107 -0.32 -9.71 7.11
N TRP A 108 0.32 -10.33 6.12
CA TRP A 108 0.11 -9.98 4.71
C TRP A 108 -1.35 -10.07 4.27
N LYS A 109 -2.02 -11.16 4.69
CA LYS A 109 -3.44 -11.40 4.42
C LYS A 109 -4.38 -11.00 5.57
N LEU A 110 -3.85 -10.44 6.65
CA LEU A 110 -4.65 -9.94 7.77
C LEU A 110 -4.86 -8.43 7.68
N GLU A 111 -3.77 -7.68 7.58
CA GLU A 111 -3.81 -6.22 7.74
C GLU A 111 -4.45 -5.51 6.54
N GLN A 112 -4.05 -5.87 5.33
CA GLN A 112 -4.51 -5.17 4.12
C GLN A 112 -5.99 -5.45 3.80
N PRO A 113 -6.52 -6.68 3.91
CA PRO A 113 -7.95 -6.92 3.87
C PRO A 113 -8.72 -6.18 4.98
N ALA A 114 -8.15 -6.08 6.20
CA ALA A 114 -8.75 -5.28 7.27
C ALA A 114 -8.81 -3.79 6.90
N HIS A 115 -7.78 -3.25 6.24
CA HIS A 115 -7.81 -1.88 5.71
C HIS A 115 -8.85 -1.70 4.60
N ALA A 116 -8.97 -2.67 3.70
CA ALA A 116 -10.00 -2.67 2.65
C ALA A 116 -11.39 -2.58 3.25
N VAL A 117 -11.71 -3.43 4.23
CA VAL A 117 -13.00 -3.44 4.94
C VAL A 117 -13.23 -2.13 5.70
N ALA A 118 -12.25 -1.70 6.50
CA ALA A 118 -12.40 -0.52 7.34
C ALA A 118 -12.62 0.77 6.55
N ASN A 119 -12.13 0.83 5.29
CA ASN A 119 -12.20 2.02 4.45
C ASN A 119 -13.11 1.85 3.22
N GLY A 120 -13.65 0.65 2.97
CA GLY A 120 -14.50 0.37 1.83
C GLY A 120 -13.82 0.73 0.50
N TYR A 121 -12.57 0.26 0.28
CA TYR A 121 -11.81 0.42 -0.96
C TYR A 121 -11.16 -0.90 -1.38
N PHE A 122 -10.70 -1.00 -2.62
CA PHE A 122 -9.90 -2.13 -3.09
C PHE A 122 -8.44 -2.00 -2.65
N VAL A 123 -7.76 -3.14 -2.46
CA VAL A 123 -6.31 -3.16 -2.25
C VAL A 123 -5.64 -4.04 -3.29
N GLY A 124 -4.59 -3.53 -3.92
CA GLY A 124 -3.64 -4.29 -4.72
C GLY A 124 -2.33 -4.45 -3.95
N ALA A 125 -2.10 -5.63 -3.40
CA ALA A 125 -0.91 -5.97 -2.63
C ALA A 125 0.12 -6.68 -3.51
N ILE A 126 1.30 -6.08 -3.68
CA ILE A 126 2.35 -6.59 -4.57
C ILE A 126 3.58 -6.95 -3.73
N ASN A 127 4.05 -8.19 -3.82
CA ASN A 127 5.26 -8.63 -3.13
C ASN A 127 6.26 -9.27 -4.10
N ARG A 128 7.53 -9.20 -3.74
CA ARG A 128 8.61 -9.92 -4.42
C ARG A 128 8.49 -11.42 -4.18
N VAL A 129 9.18 -12.22 -5.01
CA VAL A 129 9.25 -13.67 -4.91
C VAL A 129 10.70 -14.15 -4.99
N GLY A 130 11.03 -15.25 -4.27
CA GLY A 130 12.32 -15.91 -4.33
C GLY A 130 13.37 -15.36 -3.36
N HIS A 131 14.64 -15.56 -3.67
CA HIS A 131 15.78 -15.18 -2.84
C HIS A 131 16.69 -14.20 -3.56
N GLU A 132 17.25 -13.23 -2.83
CA GLU A 132 18.18 -12.24 -3.36
C GLU A 132 19.58 -12.43 -2.76
N ARG A 133 20.52 -12.86 -3.61
CA ARG A 133 21.93 -12.94 -3.23
C ARG A 133 22.63 -11.59 -3.48
N PRO A 134 23.70 -11.28 -2.73
CA PRO A 134 24.40 -12.14 -1.76
C PRO A 134 23.85 -12.04 -0.32
N TRP A 135 22.91 -11.13 -0.02
CA TRP A 135 22.52 -10.82 1.37
C TRP A 135 21.59 -11.85 2.01
N ASP A 136 20.85 -12.60 1.20
CA ASP A 136 19.94 -13.69 1.61
C ASP A 136 19.17 -13.39 2.92
N ILE A 137 18.43 -12.28 2.92
CA ILE A 137 17.66 -11.85 4.08
C ILE A 137 16.42 -12.72 4.36
N GLY A 138 16.18 -13.72 3.53
CA GLY A 138 15.09 -14.68 3.60
C GLY A 138 14.36 -14.86 2.26
N GLU A 139 13.37 -15.73 2.26
CA GLU A 139 12.52 -16.01 1.11
C GLU A 139 11.44 -14.92 0.97
N PHE A 140 11.42 -14.20 -0.14
CA PHE A 140 10.29 -13.37 -0.52
C PHE A 140 9.17 -14.29 -1.02
N TYR A 141 8.05 -14.28 -0.31
CA TYR A 141 7.01 -15.32 -0.48
C TYR A 141 5.96 -15.01 -1.55
N GLY A 142 6.15 -13.99 -2.38
CA GLY A 142 5.21 -13.69 -3.46
C GLY A 142 3.81 -13.43 -2.93
N THR A 143 2.86 -14.26 -3.36
CA THR A 143 1.44 -14.18 -2.96
C THR A 143 0.84 -12.78 -3.08
N SER A 144 1.22 -12.06 -4.16
CA SER A 144 0.57 -10.79 -4.52
C SER A 144 -0.90 -11.01 -4.79
N TYR A 145 -1.76 -10.06 -4.43
CA TYR A 145 -3.20 -10.25 -4.59
C TYR A 145 -3.95 -8.93 -4.76
N PHE A 146 -5.20 -9.05 -5.22
CA PHE A 146 -6.22 -8.02 -5.05
C PHE A 146 -7.26 -8.49 -4.03
N CYS A 147 -7.73 -7.57 -3.18
CA CYS A 147 -8.92 -7.79 -2.37
C CYS A 147 -9.94 -6.67 -2.57
N ASP A 148 -11.22 -7.05 -2.41
CA ASP A 148 -12.37 -6.18 -2.54
C ASP A 148 -12.64 -5.36 -1.27
N PRO A 149 -13.61 -4.41 -1.29
CA PRO A 149 -14.00 -3.62 -0.12
C PRO A 149 -14.60 -4.42 1.05
N ARG A 150 -14.83 -5.72 0.88
CA ARG A 150 -15.25 -6.64 1.95
C ARG A 150 -14.09 -7.50 2.47
N GLY A 151 -12.86 -7.28 1.97
CA GLY A 151 -11.68 -8.01 2.36
C GLY A 151 -11.55 -9.39 1.73
N GLN A 152 -12.37 -9.72 0.72
CA GLN A 152 -12.27 -10.98 0.00
C GLN A 152 -11.14 -10.89 -1.02
N ILE A 153 -10.27 -11.90 -1.07
CA ILE A 153 -9.22 -11.99 -2.10
C ILE A 153 -9.88 -12.42 -3.41
N VAL A 154 -9.82 -11.55 -4.41
CA VAL A 154 -10.45 -11.76 -5.72
C VAL A 154 -9.49 -12.32 -6.77
N ALA A 155 -8.18 -12.12 -6.59
CA ALA A 155 -7.14 -12.72 -7.41
C ALA A 155 -5.84 -12.82 -6.62
N GLU A 156 -5.08 -13.90 -6.83
CA GLU A 156 -3.82 -14.13 -6.10
C GLU A 156 -2.75 -14.75 -6.99
N ALA A 157 -1.50 -14.31 -6.82
CA ALA A 157 -0.31 -14.90 -7.44
C ALA A 157 0.19 -16.12 -6.68
N PRO A 158 0.92 -17.03 -7.35
CA PRO A 158 1.64 -18.12 -6.68
C PRO A 158 2.73 -17.59 -5.75
N ARG A 159 3.15 -18.45 -4.82
CA ARG A 159 4.20 -18.16 -3.84
C ARG A 159 5.61 -18.19 -4.43
N ASP A 160 5.85 -19.05 -5.42
CA ASP A 160 7.15 -19.61 -5.75
C ASP A 160 7.70 -19.16 -7.11
N ARG A 161 7.00 -18.30 -7.83
CA ARG A 161 7.41 -17.84 -9.17
C ARG A 161 6.86 -16.47 -9.52
N ASP A 162 7.52 -15.80 -10.45
CA ASP A 162 7.06 -14.57 -11.05
C ASP A 162 5.69 -14.78 -11.73
N ALA A 163 4.78 -13.84 -11.49
CA ALA A 163 3.45 -13.88 -12.07
C ALA A 163 2.88 -12.46 -12.27
N VAL A 164 1.98 -12.35 -13.24
CA VAL A 164 1.10 -11.19 -13.39
C VAL A 164 -0.25 -11.56 -12.80
N VAL A 165 -0.73 -10.74 -11.85
CA VAL A 165 -2.07 -10.87 -11.28
C VAL A 165 -2.97 -9.87 -11.97
N VAL A 166 -4.11 -10.36 -12.50
CA VAL A 166 -5.13 -9.54 -13.14
C VAL A 166 -6.46 -9.77 -12.43
N ALA A 167 -7.17 -8.69 -12.16
CA ALA A 167 -8.52 -8.72 -11.60
C ALA A 167 -9.37 -7.62 -12.22
N ASP A 168 -10.64 -7.91 -12.46
CA ASP A 168 -11.64 -6.91 -12.76
C ASP A 168 -12.19 -6.35 -11.43
N LEU A 169 -12.10 -5.04 -11.25
CA LEU A 169 -12.53 -4.36 -10.04
C LEU A 169 -13.76 -3.51 -10.37
N ASP A 170 -14.94 -3.93 -9.90
CA ASP A 170 -16.18 -3.14 -10.01
C ASP A 170 -16.18 -2.02 -8.96
N LEU A 171 -15.80 -0.81 -9.35
CA LEU A 171 -15.73 0.33 -8.44
C LEU A 171 -17.08 0.71 -7.84
N ASP A 172 -18.20 0.33 -8.45
CA ASP A 172 -19.55 0.55 -7.89
C ASP A 172 -19.78 -0.26 -6.59
N GLU A 173 -18.99 -1.32 -6.36
CA GLU A 173 -19.05 -2.05 -5.09
C GLU A 173 -18.64 -1.19 -3.90
N ILE A 174 -17.76 -0.21 -4.10
CA ILE A 174 -17.34 0.73 -3.06
C ILE A 174 -18.56 1.48 -2.52
N GLU A 175 -19.41 1.99 -3.41
CA GLU A 175 -20.61 2.71 -3.02
C GLU A 175 -21.59 1.79 -2.30
N LYS A 176 -21.85 0.60 -2.82
CA LYS A 176 -22.74 -0.40 -2.21
C LYS A 176 -22.31 -0.78 -0.78
N VAL A 177 -20.99 -1.00 -0.58
CA VAL A 177 -20.43 -1.32 0.73
C VAL A 177 -20.53 -0.14 1.70
N ARG A 178 -20.20 1.08 1.26
CA ARG A 178 -20.27 2.29 2.08
C ARG A 178 -21.69 2.71 2.42
N GLN A 179 -22.66 2.39 1.58
CA GLN A 179 -24.09 2.58 1.89
C GLN A 179 -24.58 1.57 2.95
N THR A 180 -24.07 0.33 2.91
CA THR A 180 -24.42 -0.72 3.86
C THR A 180 -23.77 -0.46 5.23
N TRP A 181 -22.48 -0.14 5.25
CA TRP A 181 -21.70 0.14 6.45
C TRP A 181 -21.15 1.56 6.38
N GLN A 182 -21.81 2.46 7.05
CA GLN A 182 -21.52 3.89 6.98
C GLN A 182 -20.37 4.31 7.90
N PHE A 183 -19.26 3.58 7.85
CA PHE A 183 -18.12 3.77 8.75
C PHE A 183 -17.57 5.19 8.73
N TYR A 184 -17.56 5.89 7.59
CA TYR A 184 -17.09 7.27 7.51
C TYR A 184 -18.02 8.27 8.23
N ARG A 185 -19.35 8.06 8.16
CA ARG A 185 -20.35 8.86 8.88
C ARG A 185 -20.24 8.64 10.40
N ASP A 186 -20.02 7.40 10.80
CA ASP A 186 -20.09 6.98 12.20
C ASP A 186 -18.76 7.18 12.95
N ARG A 187 -17.73 7.74 12.28
CA ARG A 187 -16.47 8.14 12.92
C ARG A 187 -16.72 9.22 13.98
N ARG A 188 -15.89 9.20 15.00
CA ARG A 188 -15.91 10.15 16.11
C ARG A 188 -14.56 10.89 16.21
N PRO A 189 -14.19 11.72 15.18
CA PRO A 189 -12.88 12.38 15.13
C PRO A 189 -12.55 13.18 16.40
N GLU A 190 -13.58 13.75 17.05
CA GLU A 190 -13.47 14.49 18.31
C GLU A 190 -13.00 13.66 19.51
N THR A 191 -12.85 12.34 19.35
CA THR A 191 -12.36 11.43 20.39
C THR A 191 -10.99 10.85 20.06
N TYR A 192 -10.33 11.30 18.99
CA TYR A 192 -9.10 10.70 18.46
C TYR A 192 -7.85 11.55 18.70
N ASP A 193 -7.93 12.60 19.51
CA ASP A 193 -6.81 13.52 19.77
C ASP A 193 -5.56 12.79 20.28
N GLU A 194 -5.75 11.76 21.11
CA GLU A 194 -4.66 10.93 21.65
C GLU A 194 -3.82 10.22 20.57
N LEU A 195 -4.37 10.02 19.35
CA LEU A 195 -3.62 9.40 18.26
C LEU A 195 -2.47 10.28 17.71
N VAL A 196 -2.49 11.57 18.00
CA VAL A 196 -1.49 12.55 17.53
C VAL A 196 -0.63 13.11 18.65
N GLU A 197 -0.85 12.66 19.88
CA GLU A 197 -0.04 12.97 21.05
C GLU A 197 1.13 11.98 21.15
N LEU A 198 2.34 12.47 21.56
CA LEU A 198 3.55 11.67 21.75
C LEU A 198 3.83 11.48 23.24
#